data_ae915f111243cd196926eed532fc35d9
#
_entry.id   ae915f111243cd196926eed532fc35d9
#
_cell.length_a   1.000
_cell.length_b   1.000
_cell.length_c   1.000
_cell.angle_alpha   90.00
_cell.angle_beta   90.00
_cell.angle_gamma   90.00
#
_symmetry.space_group_name_H-M   'P 1'
#
loop_
_entity.id
_entity.type
_entity.pdbx_description
1 polymer ?
#
loop_
_entity_poly.entity_id
_entity_poly.type
_entity_poly.pdbx_seq_one_letter_code
_entity_poly.pdbx_strand_id
1 'polypeptide(L)'
;MSLNQFIETSQYGKEIEKLFIEKQELEFLSCNQDGANGEIILAKNKHLNREVAIKIYDHEKDSIIHEPTLVARINHENILKVHDAGLLSSQGYSTSYYVMERAQESLTSFLNRERISTQLALKLFKDLMKGLSCLHSKEFNLIHRDLKPDNLLVESNCLKIGDFGSIKRLNSSNKSFVYKHSILYRPPESFGSQGFFDKKSDIYQAGIIFAELLGCSLSTNGENYLSRRERAKYDALRTYAEKAILIDKVIESRITTQKLVDYSKFPFYIDTKLISIIRKMVCSHEKRFNSIADVLAALTVYERSKKNWTADKYGNLTLEQFKGKDYQIVLERGGYLIKHRRCSQNFLQIPNTGVYDSKEAAYKELNRIISKK
;
A
#
# COMPACT_ATOMS: atom_id res chain seq x y z
N MET A 1 6.56 18.98 20.92
CA MET A 1 5.32 19.15 21.70
C MET A 1 5.44 18.30 22.94
N SER A 2 5.14 18.82 24.13
CA SER A 2 5.08 18.03 25.38
C SER A 2 3.77 17.24 25.46
N LEU A 3 3.70 16.22 26.35
CA LEU A 3 2.47 15.46 26.58
C LEU A 3 1.29 16.38 26.97
N ASN A 4 1.52 17.35 27.89
CA ASN A 4 0.46 18.26 28.33
C ASN A 4 -0.07 19.13 27.16
N GLN A 5 0.82 19.66 26.31
CA GLN A 5 0.41 20.42 25.13
C GLN A 5 -0.39 19.58 24.16
N PHE A 6 -0.02 18.29 24.02
CA PHE A 6 -0.77 17.37 23.16
C PHE A 6 -2.14 17.06 23.73
N ILE A 7 -2.27 16.79 25.03
CA ILE A 7 -3.55 16.55 25.72
C ILE A 7 -4.52 17.73 25.51
N GLU A 8 -4.03 18.98 25.58
CA GLU A 8 -4.85 20.18 25.39
C GLU A 8 -5.39 20.34 23.97
N THR A 9 -4.70 19.83 22.97
CA THR A 9 -5.06 19.99 21.53
C THR A 9 -5.71 18.76 20.90
N SER A 10 -5.59 17.59 21.56
CA SER A 10 -6.16 16.32 21.10
C SER A 10 -7.66 16.25 21.34
N GLN A 11 -8.38 15.65 20.40
CA GLN A 11 -9.79 15.28 20.61
C GLN A 11 -9.95 14.16 21.66
N TYR A 12 -8.88 13.41 21.97
CA TYR A 12 -8.83 12.33 22.97
C TYR A 12 -8.04 12.73 24.22
N GLY A 13 -7.91 14.01 24.52
CA GLY A 13 -7.01 14.50 25.57
C GLY A 13 -7.22 13.82 26.94
N LYS A 14 -8.45 13.68 27.40
CA LYS A 14 -8.76 13.02 28.70
C LYS A 14 -8.44 11.54 28.69
N GLU A 15 -8.69 10.87 27.60
CA GLU A 15 -8.39 9.45 27.39
C GLU A 15 -6.88 9.20 27.34
N ILE A 16 -6.13 10.12 26.72
CA ILE A 16 -4.67 10.09 26.68
C ILE A 16 -4.09 10.29 28.06
N GLU A 17 -4.56 11.29 28.81
CA GLU A 17 -4.13 11.53 30.18
C GLU A 17 -4.34 10.28 31.04
N LYS A 18 -5.55 9.70 30.99
CA LYS A 18 -5.89 8.47 31.68
C LYS A 18 -4.98 7.31 31.31
N LEU A 19 -4.71 7.13 30.00
CA LEU A 19 -3.83 6.07 29.49
C LEU A 19 -2.42 6.17 30.12
N PHE A 20 -1.83 7.36 30.13
CA PHE A 20 -0.48 7.53 30.69
C PHE A 20 -0.44 7.47 32.23
N ILE A 21 -1.57 7.72 32.92
CA ILE A 21 -1.71 7.47 34.36
C ILE A 21 -1.78 5.97 34.64
N GLU A 22 -2.55 5.21 33.85
CA GLU A 22 -2.72 3.76 34.03
C GLU A 22 -1.49 2.97 33.57
N LYS A 23 -0.79 3.43 32.51
CA LYS A 23 0.36 2.78 31.89
C LYS A 23 1.67 3.53 32.21
N GLN A 24 2.05 3.55 33.49
CA GLN A 24 3.23 4.29 33.98
C GLN A 24 4.57 3.82 33.37
N GLU A 25 4.58 2.62 32.79
CA GLU A 25 5.71 2.10 32.03
C GLU A 25 5.91 2.82 30.68
N LEU A 26 4.91 3.55 30.17
CA LEU A 26 4.99 4.29 28.92
C LEU A 26 5.45 5.74 29.16
N GLU A 27 6.45 6.17 28.40
CA GLU A 27 6.95 7.53 28.38
C GLU A 27 6.65 8.14 27.01
N PHE A 28 5.97 9.30 27.00
CA PHE A 28 5.62 10.03 25.78
C PHE A 28 6.89 10.52 25.05
N LEU A 29 6.95 10.30 23.74
CA LEU A 29 8.02 10.80 22.88
C LEU A 29 7.53 11.87 21.91
N SER A 30 6.50 11.56 21.14
CA SER A 30 5.90 12.47 20.16
C SER A 30 4.52 11.97 19.72
N CYS A 31 3.81 12.77 18.92
CA CYS A 31 2.51 12.43 18.37
C CYS A 31 2.40 12.82 16.91
N ASN A 32 1.46 12.19 16.21
CA ASN A 32 1.02 12.57 14.88
C ASN A 32 -0.52 12.63 14.88
N GLN A 33 -1.07 13.82 14.57
CA GLN A 33 -2.51 14.10 14.51
C GLN A 33 -3.09 14.00 13.09
N ASP A 34 -2.25 13.74 12.08
CA ASP A 34 -2.68 13.76 10.65
C ASP A 34 -3.46 12.50 10.21
N GLY A 35 -3.77 11.59 11.12
CA GLY A 35 -4.47 10.35 10.82
C GLY A 35 -6.00 10.54 10.72
N ALA A 36 -6.60 10.26 9.55
CA ALA A 36 -8.04 10.34 9.32
C ALA A 36 -8.88 9.37 10.22
N ASN A 37 -8.25 8.36 10.81
CA ASN A 37 -8.91 7.29 11.58
C ASN A 37 -8.39 7.19 13.02
N GLY A 38 -8.08 8.31 13.66
CA GLY A 38 -7.55 8.37 15.03
C GLY A 38 -6.16 8.99 15.13
N GLU A 39 -5.67 9.12 16.34
CA GLU A 39 -4.37 9.73 16.64
C GLU A 39 -3.32 8.67 16.96
N ILE A 40 -2.08 8.94 16.56
CA ILE A 40 -0.94 8.06 16.82
C ILE A 40 0.04 8.76 17.75
N ILE A 41 0.39 8.09 18.85
CA ILE A 41 1.36 8.54 19.85
C ILE A 41 2.57 7.61 19.77
N LEU A 42 3.76 8.18 19.71
CA LEU A 42 5.00 7.45 19.92
C LEU A 42 5.39 7.53 21.39
N ALA A 43 5.66 6.39 21.98
CA ALA A 43 6.04 6.27 23.38
C ALA A 43 7.21 5.29 23.55
N LYS A 44 7.93 5.40 24.65
CA LYS A 44 8.95 4.44 25.06
C LYS A 44 8.40 3.57 26.20
N ASN A 45 8.39 2.26 26.00
CA ASN A 45 8.15 1.33 27.10
C ASN A 45 9.45 1.20 27.92
N LYS A 46 9.45 1.77 29.14
CA LYS A 46 10.63 1.84 30.04
C LYS A 46 11.09 0.46 30.51
N HIS A 47 10.16 -0.45 30.76
CA HIS A 47 10.48 -1.80 31.22
C HIS A 47 11.15 -2.65 30.13
N LEU A 48 10.68 -2.52 28.90
CA LEU A 48 11.21 -3.26 27.76
C LEU A 48 12.31 -2.50 27.00
N ASN A 49 12.59 -1.24 27.40
CA ASN A 49 13.53 -0.32 26.76
C ASN A 49 13.37 -0.26 25.24
N ARG A 50 12.13 -0.20 24.76
CA ARG A 50 11.82 -0.12 23.33
C ARG A 50 10.76 0.92 23.03
N GLU A 51 10.81 1.46 21.82
CA GLU A 51 9.78 2.36 21.32
C GLU A 51 8.57 1.59 20.85
N VAL A 52 7.40 2.17 21.08
CA VAL A 52 6.08 1.64 20.68
C VAL A 52 5.26 2.75 20.07
N ALA A 53 4.30 2.38 19.24
CA ALA A 53 3.26 3.28 18.76
C ALA A 53 1.94 2.93 19.44
N ILE A 54 1.17 3.96 19.81
CA ILE A 54 -0.14 3.81 20.42
C ILE A 54 -1.13 4.47 19.48
N LYS A 55 -2.11 3.72 19.00
CA LYS A 55 -3.24 4.28 18.23
C LYS A 55 -4.45 4.40 19.14
N ILE A 56 -5.07 5.59 19.11
CA ILE A 56 -6.32 5.90 19.83
C ILE A 56 -7.37 6.27 18.79
N TYR A 57 -8.57 5.70 18.90
CA TYR A 57 -9.65 5.89 17.93
C TYR A 57 -11.02 5.66 18.57
N ASP A 58 -12.07 6.21 17.93
CA ASP A 58 -13.44 6.07 18.44
C ASP A 58 -13.90 4.61 18.44
N HIS A 59 -14.52 4.20 19.54
CA HIS A 59 -15.11 2.88 19.66
C HIS A 59 -16.52 2.87 19.08
N GLU A 60 -16.80 1.98 18.14
CA GLU A 60 -18.17 1.74 17.65
C GLU A 60 -18.99 1.00 18.70
N LYS A 61 -20.12 1.59 19.13
CA LYS A 61 -20.98 1.07 20.18
C LYS A 61 -21.52 -0.35 19.97
N ASP A 62 -21.54 -0.83 18.71
CA ASP A 62 -22.09 -2.15 18.35
C ASP A 62 -21.01 -3.22 18.08
N SER A 63 -19.74 -2.91 18.21
CA SER A 63 -18.66 -3.91 18.03
C SER A 63 -18.36 -4.59 19.38
N ILE A 64 -18.92 -5.78 19.58
CA ILE A 64 -18.71 -6.61 20.77
C ILE A 64 -17.28 -7.14 20.88
N ILE A 65 -16.51 -7.13 19.79
CA ILE A 65 -15.16 -7.68 19.74
C ILE A 65 -14.20 -6.61 19.26
N HIS A 66 -13.25 -6.25 20.14
CA HIS A 66 -12.16 -5.34 19.80
C HIS A 66 -11.31 -5.94 18.68
N GLU A 67 -11.35 -5.34 17.52
CA GLU A 67 -10.64 -5.77 16.33
C GLU A 67 -9.12 -5.94 16.59
N PRO A 68 -8.43 -5.04 17.34
CA PRO A 68 -7.03 -5.25 17.70
C PRO A 68 -6.76 -6.49 18.56
N THR A 69 -7.72 -6.93 19.41
CA THR A 69 -7.55 -8.16 20.20
C THR A 69 -7.51 -9.42 19.33
N LEU A 70 -8.14 -9.39 18.15
CA LEU A 70 -8.05 -10.50 17.19
C LEU A 70 -6.63 -10.61 16.62
N VAL A 71 -5.99 -9.45 16.37
CA VAL A 71 -4.64 -9.38 15.79
C VAL A 71 -3.56 -9.59 16.84
N ALA A 72 -3.80 -9.26 18.12
CA ALA A 72 -2.82 -9.41 19.19
C ALA A 72 -2.29 -10.86 19.35
N ARG A 73 -3.08 -11.85 18.92
CA ARG A 73 -2.67 -13.27 18.93
C ARG A 73 -1.81 -13.67 17.74
N ILE A 74 -1.71 -12.82 16.71
CA ILE A 74 -0.97 -13.11 15.51
C ILE A 74 0.50 -12.74 15.71
N ASN A 75 1.38 -13.70 15.46
CA ASN A 75 2.82 -13.47 15.42
C ASN A 75 3.33 -13.84 14.03
N HIS A 76 3.51 -12.83 13.16
CA HIS A 76 3.91 -13.02 11.77
C HIS A 76 4.79 -11.85 11.31
N GLU A 77 5.88 -12.13 10.59
CA GLU A 77 6.87 -11.13 10.16
C GLU A 77 6.28 -9.97 9.35
N ASN A 78 5.20 -10.21 8.60
CA ASN A 78 4.55 -9.24 7.72
C ASN A 78 3.22 -8.70 8.30
N ILE A 79 3.01 -8.82 9.61
CA ILE A 79 1.89 -8.23 10.34
C ILE A 79 2.45 -7.47 11.53
N LEU A 80 2.05 -6.21 11.68
CA LEU A 80 2.52 -5.37 12.78
C LEU A 80 2.11 -5.98 14.13
N LYS A 81 3.09 -6.14 15.04
CA LYS A 81 2.86 -6.78 16.32
C LYS A 81 2.05 -5.86 17.23
N VAL A 82 0.87 -6.28 17.65
CA VAL A 82 0.10 -5.65 18.73
C VAL A 82 0.56 -6.22 20.07
N HIS A 83 0.94 -5.35 21.00
CA HIS A 83 1.45 -5.72 22.31
C HIS A 83 0.39 -5.67 23.39
N ASP A 84 -0.53 -4.71 23.28
CA ASP A 84 -1.60 -4.48 24.21
C ASP A 84 -2.77 -3.78 23.52
N ALA A 85 -3.99 -3.96 24.00
CA ALA A 85 -5.18 -3.29 23.50
C ALA A 85 -6.21 -3.15 24.61
N GLY A 86 -6.99 -2.07 24.59
CA GLY A 86 -8.00 -1.85 25.61
C GLY A 86 -8.98 -0.74 25.27
N LEU A 87 -9.85 -0.48 26.24
CA LEU A 87 -10.83 0.59 26.22
C LEU A 87 -10.51 1.62 27.28
N LEU A 88 -10.66 2.87 26.91
CA LEU A 88 -10.64 4.01 27.81
C LEU A 88 -12.06 4.57 27.86
N SER A 89 -12.68 4.54 29.03
CA SER A 89 -14.02 5.08 29.22
C SER A 89 -13.93 6.42 29.94
N SER A 90 -14.51 7.47 29.37
CA SER A 90 -14.60 8.80 29.96
C SER A 90 -15.99 9.38 29.68
N GLN A 91 -16.68 9.84 30.71
CA GLN A 91 -17.96 10.55 30.63
C GLN A 91 -19.05 9.91 29.73
N GLY A 92 -19.13 8.56 29.70
CA GLY A 92 -20.14 7.83 28.91
C GLY A 92 -19.74 7.54 27.45
N TYR A 93 -18.54 7.97 27.03
CA TYR A 93 -17.93 7.59 25.75
C TYR A 93 -16.85 6.54 25.99
N SER A 94 -16.73 5.61 25.05
CA SER A 94 -15.65 4.62 25.06
C SER A 94 -14.76 4.84 23.86
N THR A 95 -13.46 4.94 24.11
CA THR A 95 -12.41 5.11 23.11
C THR A 95 -11.53 3.87 23.12
N SER A 96 -11.23 3.34 21.98
CA SER A 96 -10.34 2.17 21.84
C SER A 96 -8.89 2.61 21.70
N TYR A 97 -7.96 1.84 22.27
CA TYR A 97 -6.55 1.99 21.98
C TYR A 97 -5.88 0.64 21.74
N TYR A 98 -4.78 0.65 21.04
CA TYR A 98 -3.83 -0.45 21.03
C TYR A 98 -2.39 0.03 20.97
N VAL A 99 -1.52 -0.72 21.64
CA VAL A 99 -0.08 -0.50 21.67
C VAL A 99 0.56 -1.50 20.71
N MET A 100 1.35 -1.02 19.80
CA MET A 100 1.98 -1.84 18.76
C MET A 100 3.49 -1.55 18.65
N GLU A 101 4.21 -2.43 17.96
CA GLU A 101 5.60 -2.14 17.60
C GLU A 101 5.66 -0.86 16.76
N ARG A 102 6.72 -0.08 16.98
CA ARG A 102 7.01 1.07 16.12
C ARG A 102 7.60 0.57 14.81
N ALA A 103 7.05 0.99 13.68
CA ALA A 103 7.65 0.82 12.37
C ALA A 103 8.31 2.12 11.88
N GLN A 104 9.21 2.00 10.93
CA GLN A 104 10.03 3.12 10.47
C GLN A 104 9.23 4.16 9.71
N GLU A 105 8.46 3.75 8.71
CA GLU A 105 7.66 4.66 7.88
C GLU A 105 6.51 3.92 7.17
N SER A 106 5.51 4.69 6.68
CA SER A 106 4.46 4.13 5.83
C SER A 106 4.98 3.85 4.41
N LEU A 107 4.30 2.93 3.71
CA LEU A 107 4.61 2.65 2.30
C LEU A 107 4.42 3.91 1.43
N THR A 108 3.46 4.78 1.75
CA THR A 108 3.29 6.09 1.10
C THR A 108 4.55 6.93 1.22
N SER A 109 5.07 7.13 2.43
CA SER A 109 6.30 7.89 2.68
C SER A 109 7.50 7.27 1.98
N PHE A 110 7.63 5.94 2.05
CA PHE A 110 8.69 5.20 1.40
C PHE A 110 8.70 5.39 -0.13
N LEU A 111 7.54 5.26 -0.80
CA LEU A 111 7.41 5.43 -2.25
C LEU A 111 7.61 6.89 -2.72
N ASN A 112 7.27 7.86 -1.88
CA ASN A 112 7.51 9.27 -2.17
C ASN A 112 9.00 9.65 -2.08
N ARG A 113 9.75 8.97 -1.20
CA ARG A 113 11.18 9.23 -0.98
C ARG A 113 12.08 8.48 -1.96
N GLU A 114 11.73 7.25 -2.34
CA GLU A 114 12.59 6.36 -3.10
C GLU A 114 11.91 5.79 -4.34
N ARG A 115 12.69 5.70 -5.42
CA ARG A 115 12.33 4.86 -6.57
C ARG A 115 12.85 3.45 -6.31
N ILE A 116 11.97 2.49 -6.27
CA ILE A 116 12.30 1.10 -5.96
C ILE A 116 12.54 0.27 -7.22
N SER A 117 13.41 -0.74 -7.09
CA SER A 117 13.62 -1.70 -8.16
C SER A 117 12.41 -2.62 -8.33
N THR A 118 12.25 -3.20 -9.51
CA THR A 118 11.21 -4.22 -9.76
C THR A 118 11.36 -5.41 -8.77
N GLN A 119 12.58 -5.75 -8.38
CA GLN A 119 12.84 -6.82 -7.41
C GLN A 119 12.35 -6.44 -6.00
N LEU A 120 12.62 -5.21 -5.56
CA LEU A 120 12.14 -4.73 -4.26
C LEU A 120 10.61 -4.60 -4.25
N ALA A 121 10.01 -4.09 -5.34
CA ALA A 121 8.55 -4.04 -5.50
C ALA A 121 7.91 -5.43 -5.37
N LEU A 122 8.48 -6.44 -6.02
CA LEU A 122 8.04 -7.83 -5.92
C LEU A 122 8.22 -8.40 -4.50
N LYS A 123 9.33 -8.06 -3.84
CA LYS A 123 9.58 -8.49 -2.46
C LYS A 123 8.53 -7.92 -1.51
N LEU A 124 8.33 -6.59 -1.52
CA LEU A 124 7.35 -5.92 -0.68
C LEU A 124 5.93 -6.42 -0.95
N PHE A 125 5.59 -6.63 -2.22
CA PHE A 125 4.30 -7.20 -2.58
C PHE A 125 4.11 -8.63 -2.06
N LYS A 126 5.14 -9.47 -2.11
CA LYS A 126 5.08 -10.83 -1.51
C LYS A 126 4.96 -10.79 0.00
N ASP A 127 5.61 -9.85 0.65
CA ASP A 127 5.48 -9.65 2.09
C ASP A 127 4.01 -9.32 2.44
N LEU A 128 3.35 -8.42 1.66
CA LEU A 128 1.91 -8.17 1.78
C LEU A 128 1.09 -9.44 1.59
N MET A 129 1.39 -10.24 0.55
CA MET A 129 0.66 -11.49 0.30
C MET A 129 0.83 -12.51 1.43
N LYS A 130 2.00 -12.63 2.03
CA LYS A 130 2.24 -13.51 3.17
C LYS A 130 1.43 -13.07 4.40
N GLY A 131 1.45 -11.77 4.73
CA GLY A 131 0.64 -11.21 5.81
C GLY A 131 -0.85 -11.46 5.60
N LEU A 132 -1.38 -11.20 4.39
CA LEU A 132 -2.78 -11.48 4.04
C LEU A 132 -3.09 -12.98 4.07
N SER A 133 -2.17 -13.85 3.67
CA SER A 133 -2.35 -15.30 3.77
C SER A 133 -2.54 -15.75 5.22
N CYS A 134 -1.80 -15.15 6.14
CA CYS A 134 -1.96 -15.40 7.58
C CYS A 134 -3.35 -14.93 8.05
N LEU A 135 -3.75 -13.68 7.76
CA LEU A 135 -5.07 -13.15 8.14
C LEU A 135 -6.21 -14.01 7.57
N HIS A 136 -6.12 -14.39 6.30
CA HIS A 136 -7.13 -15.19 5.58
C HIS A 136 -7.15 -16.67 5.96
N SER A 137 -6.18 -17.16 6.76
CA SER A 137 -6.09 -18.55 7.16
C SER A 137 -7.39 -19.06 7.81
N LYS A 138 -7.57 -20.38 7.90
CA LYS A 138 -8.74 -20.97 8.57
C LYS A 138 -8.77 -20.66 10.07
N GLU A 139 -7.59 -20.49 10.67
CA GLU A 139 -7.44 -20.18 12.10
C GLU A 139 -7.99 -18.81 12.45
N PHE A 140 -7.59 -17.77 11.69
CA PHE A 140 -7.97 -16.41 12.00
C PHE A 140 -9.24 -15.98 11.27
N ASN A 141 -9.38 -16.31 9.99
CA ASN A 141 -10.51 -15.97 9.11
C ASN A 141 -10.85 -14.48 9.12
N LEU A 142 -9.79 -13.64 9.06
CA LEU A 142 -9.87 -12.19 9.11
C LEU A 142 -9.71 -11.60 7.72
N ILE A 143 -10.41 -10.48 7.46
CA ILE A 143 -10.20 -9.59 6.30
C ILE A 143 -9.83 -8.20 6.79
N HIS A 144 -8.97 -7.51 6.04
CA HIS A 144 -8.46 -6.19 6.43
C HIS A 144 -9.41 -5.05 6.09
N ARG A 145 -10.01 -5.06 4.90
CA ARG A 145 -10.99 -4.11 4.34
C ARG A 145 -10.46 -2.71 4.00
N ASP A 146 -9.36 -2.26 4.57
CA ASP A 146 -8.79 -0.91 4.32
C ASP A 146 -7.29 -0.96 3.99
N LEU A 147 -6.91 -1.86 3.06
CA LEU A 147 -5.54 -1.89 2.57
C LEU A 147 -5.29 -0.68 1.64
N LYS A 148 -4.31 0.10 2.00
CA LYS A 148 -3.77 1.25 1.24
C LYS A 148 -2.33 1.50 1.68
N PRO A 149 -1.50 2.24 0.91
CA PRO A 149 -0.11 2.47 1.26
C PRO A 149 0.10 3.11 2.65
N ASP A 150 -0.85 3.94 3.12
CA ASP A 150 -0.77 4.56 4.44
C ASP A 150 -0.87 3.54 5.60
N ASN A 151 -1.58 2.44 5.38
CA ASN A 151 -1.81 1.38 6.36
C ASN A 151 -0.79 0.24 6.28
N LEU A 152 0.17 0.35 5.36
CA LEU A 152 1.28 -0.57 5.20
C LEU A 152 2.58 0.11 5.65
N LEU A 153 3.37 -0.59 6.42
CA LEU A 153 4.57 -0.06 7.02
C LEU A 153 5.80 -0.77 6.46
N VAL A 154 6.87 -0.01 6.28
CA VAL A 154 8.14 -0.54 5.75
C VAL A 154 9.23 -0.35 6.80
N GLU A 155 9.94 -1.43 7.08
CA GLU A 155 11.10 -1.46 7.97
C GLU A 155 12.17 -2.36 7.38
N SER A 156 13.37 -1.82 7.15
CA SER A 156 14.51 -2.58 6.57
C SER A 156 14.14 -3.35 5.30
N ASN A 157 13.38 -2.73 4.39
CA ASN A 157 12.84 -3.35 3.17
C ASN A 157 11.90 -4.56 3.43
N CYS A 158 11.33 -4.69 4.60
CA CYS A 158 10.26 -5.65 4.92
C CYS A 158 8.95 -4.89 5.05
N LEU A 159 7.87 -5.39 4.41
CA LEU A 159 6.55 -4.80 4.51
C LEU A 159 5.74 -5.52 5.59
N LYS A 160 5.09 -4.72 6.44
CA LYS A 160 4.15 -5.17 7.47
C LYS A 160 2.77 -4.55 7.27
N ILE A 161 1.74 -5.34 7.45
CA ILE A 161 0.34 -4.87 7.49
C ILE A 161 0.09 -4.23 8.85
N GLY A 162 -0.40 -3.00 8.84
CA GLY A 162 -0.79 -2.23 10.02
C GLY A 162 -2.22 -1.69 9.92
N ASP A 163 -2.59 -0.80 10.83
CA ASP A 163 -3.93 -0.21 10.95
C ASP A 163 -5.09 -1.21 10.92
N PHE A 164 -5.30 -1.84 12.06
CA PHE A 164 -6.31 -2.90 12.24
C PHE A 164 -7.71 -2.36 12.60
N GLY A 165 -7.95 -1.05 12.49
CA GLY A 165 -9.23 -0.44 12.85
C GLY A 165 -10.41 -0.85 11.96
N SER A 166 -10.13 -1.45 10.82
CA SER A 166 -11.15 -1.96 9.89
C SER A 166 -11.20 -3.49 9.78
N ILE A 167 -10.34 -4.21 10.50
CA ILE A 167 -10.26 -5.67 10.39
C ILE A 167 -11.54 -6.34 10.88
N LYS A 168 -11.96 -7.42 10.23
CA LYS A 168 -13.18 -8.13 10.61
C LYS A 168 -13.00 -9.65 10.47
N ARG A 169 -13.52 -10.40 11.44
CA ARG A 169 -13.68 -11.85 11.29
C ARG A 169 -14.91 -12.13 10.41
N LEU A 170 -14.74 -12.93 9.39
CA LEU A 170 -15.83 -13.34 8.53
C LEU A 170 -16.76 -14.33 9.27
N ASN A 171 -18.06 -14.09 9.13
CA ASN A 171 -19.10 -14.98 9.63
C ASN A 171 -19.35 -16.18 8.69
N SER A 172 -20.41 -16.95 8.95
CA SER A 172 -20.79 -18.11 8.11
C SER A 172 -21.12 -17.74 6.67
N SER A 173 -21.52 -16.51 6.38
CA SER A 173 -21.77 -16.04 5.01
C SER A 173 -20.48 -15.67 4.26
N ASN A 174 -19.31 -15.66 4.91
CA ASN A 174 -18.02 -15.21 4.39
C ASN A 174 -18.06 -13.76 3.81
N LYS A 175 -18.95 -12.90 4.32
CA LYS A 175 -19.10 -11.51 3.91
C LYS A 175 -19.18 -10.58 5.12
N SER A 176 -18.72 -9.35 4.93
CA SER A 176 -18.83 -8.25 5.90
C SER A 176 -19.50 -7.05 5.24
N PHE A 177 -20.23 -6.26 6.02
CA PHE A 177 -20.84 -5.02 5.54
C PHE A 177 -19.80 -3.95 5.26
N VAL A 178 -20.18 -3.01 4.38
CA VAL A 178 -19.34 -1.87 4.00
C VAL A 178 -19.38 -0.83 5.12
N TYR A 179 -18.20 -0.29 5.45
CA TYR A 179 -17.99 0.85 6.32
C TYR A 179 -17.22 1.96 5.60
N LYS A 180 -16.99 3.12 6.24
CA LYS A 180 -16.22 4.23 5.63
C LYS A 180 -14.79 3.80 5.27
N HIS A 181 -14.44 3.79 3.99
CA HIS A 181 -13.11 3.47 3.48
C HIS A 181 -12.67 4.49 2.44
N SER A 182 -11.36 4.60 2.21
CA SER A 182 -10.81 5.40 1.13
C SER A 182 -11.40 4.95 -0.21
N ILE A 183 -12.06 5.85 -0.95
CA ILE A 183 -12.78 5.51 -2.17
C ILE A 183 -11.86 4.89 -3.24
N LEU A 184 -10.61 5.34 -3.34
CA LEU A 184 -9.65 4.87 -4.36
C LEU A 184 -9.30 3.38 -4.24
N TYR A 185 -9.37 2.81 -3.04
CA TYR A 185 -9.05 1.40 -2.80
C TYR A 185 -10.30 0.53 -2.61
N ARG A 186 -11.50 1.11 -2.73
CA ARG A 186 -12.75 0.36 -2.59
C ARG A 186 -12.94 -0.61 -3.76
N PRO A 187 -13.21 -1.91 -3.49
CA PRO A 187 -13.47 -2.87 -4.56
C PRO A 187 -14.86 -2.66 -5.17
N PRO A 188 -15.08 -3.05 -6.45
CA PRO A 188 -16.36 -2.85 -7.14
C PRO A 188 -17.59 -3.40 -6.39
N GLU A 189 -17.44 -4.56 -5.74
CA GLU A 189 -18.48 -5.23 -4.95
C GLU A 189 -18.90 -4.50 -3.68
N SER A 190 -18.17 -3.47 -3.27
CA SER A 190 -18.50 -2.69 -2.08
C SER A 190 -19.48 -1.55 -2.35
N PHE A 191 -19.80 -1.29 -3.60
CA PHE A 191 -20.76 -0.25 -3.98
C PHE A 191 -22.18 -0.81 -4.07
N GLY A 192 -23.18 0.10 -3.98
CA GLY A 192 -24.59 -0.25 -4.00
C GLY A 192 -25.17 -0.66 -2.65
N SER A 193 -26.49 -0.92 -2.62
CA SER A 193 -27.26 -1.18 -1.38
C SER A 193 -26.94 -2.51 -0.69
N GLN A 194 -26.34 -3.46 -1.41
CA GLN A 194 -25.94 -4.76 -0.90
C GLN A 194 -24.40 -4.93 -0.95
N GLY A 195 -23.68 -3.81 -0.87
CA GLY A 195 -22.22 -3.83 -0.90
C GLY A 195 -21.63 -4.71 0.22
N PHE A 196 -20.56 -5.41 -0.10
CA PHE A 196 -19.89 -6.30 0.83
C PHE A 196 -18.38 -6.29 0.67
N PHE A 197 -17.69 -6.82 1.69
CA PHE A 197 -16.28 -7.18 1.66
C PHE A 197 -16.10 -8.66 1.98
N ASP A 198 -15.14 -9.28 1.31
CA ASP A 198 -14.67 -10.64 1.58
C ASP A 198 -13.14 -10.74 1.35
N LYS A 199 -12.59 -11.96 1.36
CA LYS A 199 -11.15 -12.19 1.10
C LYS A 199 -10.70 -11.71 -0.29
N LYS A 200 -11.58 -11.74 -1.29
CA LYS A 200 -11.24 -11.22 -2.63
C LYS A 200 -11.22 -9.70 -2.67
N SER A 201 -11.91 -9.04 -1.76
CA SER A 201 -11.86 -7.57 -1.63
C SER A 201 -10.45 -7.11 -1.22
N ASP A 202 -9.79 -7.80 -0.28
CA ASP A 202 -8.39 -7.53 0.08
C ASP A 202 -7.44 -7.82 -1.11
N ILE A 203 -7.73 -8.84 -1.95
CA ILE A 203 -6.96 -9.11 -3.18
C ILE A 203 -7.07 -7.94 -4.16
N TYR A 204 -8.25 -7.31 -4.30
CA TYR A 204 -8.42 -6.13 -5.14
C TYR A 204 -7.55 -4.98 -4.63
N GLN A 205 -7.65 -4.66 -3.35
CA GLN A 205 -6.87 -3.59 -2.72
C GLN A 205 -5.37 -3.82 -2.89
N ALA A 206 -4.91 -5.05 -2.64
CA ALA A 206 -3.52 -5.43 -2.86
C ALA A 206 -3.10 -5.31 -4.33
N GLY A 207 -3.99 -5.54 -5.29
CA GLY A 207 -3.74 -5.33 -6.71
C GLY A 207 -3.48 -3.86 -7.07
N ILE A 208 -4.22 -2.94 -6.47
CA ILE A 208 -3.96 -1.49 -6.61
C ILE A 208 -2.58 -1.15 -6.03
N ILE A 209 -2.27 -1.60 -4.81
CA ILE A 209 -0.98 -1.38 -4.17
C ILE A 209 0.17 -1.96 -5.01
N PHE A 210 -0.03 -3.12 -5.63
CA PHE A 210 0.98 -3.69 -6.53
C PHE A 210 1.22 -2.82 -7.78
N ALA A 211 0.16 -2.21 -8.33
CA ALA A 211 0.33 -1.25 -9.42
C ALA A 211 1.18 -0.06 -8.99
N GLU A 212 0.95 0.48 -7.80
CA GLU A 212 1.73 1.60 -7.25
C GLU A 212 3.19 1.22 -6.97
N LEU A 213 3.45 0.05 -6.40
CA LEU A 213 4.79 -0.49 -6.22
C LEU A 213 5.55 -0.63 -7.55
N LEU A 214 4.87 -0.88 -8.65
CA LEU A 214 5.45 -0.97 -9.99
C LEU A 214 5.46 0.37 -10.76
N GLY A 215 5.15 1.48 -10.08
CA GLY A 215 5.27 2.83 -10.62
C GLY A 215 4.02 3.35 -11.34
N CYS A 216 2.87 2.69 -11.24
CA CYS A 216 1.58 3.18 -11.71
C CYS A 216 0.79 3.78 -10.54
N SER A 217 1.20 4.97 -10.09
CA SER A 217 0.58 5.63 -8.94
C SER A 217 -0.82 6.16 -9.25
N LEU A 218 -1.73 5.99 -8.30
CA LEU A 218 -3.03 6.65 -8.30
C LEU A 218 -2.87 8.11 -7.83
N SER A 219 -3.66 9.00 -8.42
CA SER A 219 -3.68 10.39 -7.97
C SER A 219 -4.53 10.54 -6.71
N THR A 220 -3.99 11.19 -5.68
CA THR A 220 -4.76 11.60 -4.51
C THR A 220 -5.66 12.80 -4.79
N ASN A 221 -5.36 13.60 -5.82
CA ASN A 221 -6.23 14.66 -6.28
C ASN A 221 -7.34 14.08 -7.17
N GLY A 222 -8.58 14.02 -6.64
CA GLY A 222 -9.75 13.49 -7.31
C GLY A 222 -10.09 14.19 -8.64
N GLU A 223 -9.71 15.45 -8.80
CA GLU A 223 -9.92 16.20 -10.04
C GLU A 223 -9.16 15.61 -11.24
N ASN A 224 -8.06 14.90 -11.01
CA ASN A 224 -7.29 14.24 -12.06
C ASN A 224 -8.02 13.05 -12.70
N TYR A 225 -9.14 12.63 -12.13
CA TYR A 225 -10.00 11.59 -12.70
C TYR A 225 -11.11 12.15 -13.58
N LEU A 226 -11.31 13.47 -13.62
CA LEU A 226 -12.36 14.09 -14.42
C LEU A 226 -11.99 14.09 -15.91
N SER A 227 -12.89 13.61 -16.75
CA SER A 227 -12.86 13.84 -18.19
C SER A 227 -13.16 15.29 -18.50
N ARG A 228 -12.92 15.75 -19.74
CA ARG A 228 -13.25 17.12 -20.17
C ARG A 228 -14.71 17.49 -19.90
N ARG A 229 -15.65 16.55 -20.12
CA ARG A 229 -17.09 16.78 -19.87
C ARG A 229 -17.41 16.85 -18.37
N GLU A 230 -16.79 16.02 -17.57
CA GLU A 230 -16.97 16.01 -16.11
C GLU A 230 -16.33 17.24 -15.48
N ARG A 231 -15.18 17.71 -15.99
CA ARG A 231 -14.55 18.96 -15.57
C ARG A 231 -15.49 20.16 -15.77
N ALA A 232 -16.13 20.30 -16.92
CA ALA A 232 -17.09 21.37 -17.16
C ALA A 232 -18.28 21.34 -16.17
N LYS A 233 -18.74 20.14 -15.76
CA LYS A 233 -19.76 20.01 -14.72
C LYS A 233 -19.23 20.41 -13.36
N TYR A 234 -18.02 19.97 -13.00
CA TYR A 234 -17.34 20.29 -11.75
C TYR A 234 -17.16 21.81 -11.56
N ASP A 235 -16.72 22.49 -12.62
CA ASP A 235 -16.49 23.94 -12.61
C ASP A 235 -17.79 24.74 -12.45
N ALA A 236 -18.94 24.19 -12.87
CA ALA A 236 -20.26 24.79 -12.71
C ALA A 236 -20.85 24.63 -11.30
N LEU A 237 -20.31 23.73 -10.45
CA LEU A 237 -20.77 23.50 -9.08
C LEU A 237 -20.26 24.60 -8.15
N ARG A 238 -21.12 25.01 -7.20
CA ARG A 238 -20.85 26.14 -6.32
C ARG A 238 -20.24 25.73 -4.98
N THR A 239 -20.61 24.57 -4.46
CA THR A 239 -20.21 24.13 -3.12
C THR A 239 -19.13 23.04 -3.16
N TYR A 240 -18.29 23.01 -2.13
CA TYR A 240 -17.31 21.95 -1.95
C TYR A 240 -17.97 20.56 -1.84
N ALA A 241 -19.11 20.49 -1.15
CA ALA A 241 -19.84 19.23 -0.97
C ALA A 241 -20.34 18.65 -2.32
N GLU A 242 -20.92 19.49 -3.20
CA GLU A 242 -21.35 19.05 -4.53
C GLU A 242 -20.16 18.57 -5.39
N LYS A 243 -19.03 19.30 -5.31
CA LYS A 243 -17.79 18.94 -6.00
C LYS A 243 -17.24 17.59 -5.52
N ALA A 244 -17.21 17.37 -4.20
CA ALA A 244 -16.77 16.11 -3.60
C ALA A 244 -17.68 14.94 -4.04
N ILE A 245 -18.99 15.10 -4.00
CA ILE A 245 -19.96 14.08 -4.46
C ILE A 245 -19.76 13.74 -5.94
N LEU A 246 -19.49 14.75 -6.79
CA LEU A 246 -19.22 14.48 -8.21
C LEU A 246 -17.92 13.67 -8.39
N ILE A 247 -16.85 14.03 -7.70
CA ILE A 247 -15.57 13.31 -7.72
C ILE A 247 -15.79 11.85 -7.30
N ASP A 248 -16.48 11.62 -6.17
CA ASP A 248 -16.74 10.27 -5.67
C ASP A 248 -17.52 9.43 -6.68
N LYS A 249 -18.55 9.99 -7.33
CA LYS A 249 -19.30 9.32 -8.39
C LYS A 249 -18.45 8.98 -9.63
N VAL A 250 -17.54 9.88 -10.00
CA VAL A 250 -16.61 9.63 -11.12
C VAL A 250 -15.64 8.52 -10.79
N ILE A 251 -15.06 8.52 -9.58
CA ILE A 251 -14.15 7.48 -9.11
C ILE A 251 -14.89 6.13 -9.02
N GLU A 252 -16.08 6.09 -8.42
CA GLU A 252 -16.93 4.89 -8.36
C GLU A 252 -17.20 4.33 -9.76
N SER A 253 -17.56 5.19 -10.72
CA SER A 253 -17.76 4.78 -12.11
C SER A 253 -16.50 4.17 -12.73
N ARG A 254 -15.31 4.72 -12.45
CA ARG A 254 -14.04 4.16 -12.94
C ARG A 254 -13.71 2.82 -12.31
N ILE A 255 -14.01 2.65 -11.02
CA ILE A 255 -13.83 1.38 -10.30
C ILE A 255 -14.74 0.31 -10.88
N THR A 256 -16.04 0.58 -10.95
CA THR A 256 -17.05 -0.38 -11.41
C THR A 256 -16.89 -0.75 -12.88
N THR A 257 -16.37 0.17 -13.71
CA THR A 257 -16.03 -0.09 -15.13
C THR A 257 -14.60 -0.57 -15.35
N GLN A 258 -13.84 -0.85 -14.30
CA GLN A 258 -12.45 -1.34 -14.33
C GLN A 258 -11.46 -0.39 -15.05
N LYS A 259 -11.71 0.92 -14.95
CA LYS A 259 -10.91 1.98 -15.59
C LYS A 259 -10.12 2.84 -14.57
N LEU A 260 -10.07 2.44 -13.30
CA LEU A 260 -9.34 3.19 -12.28
C LEU A 260 -7.83 3.14 -12.53
N VAL A 261 -7.29 1.95 -12.80
CA VAL A 261 -5.87 1.76 -13.12
C VAL A 261 -5.64 2.06 -14.59
N ASP A 262 -4.86 3.07 -14.88
CA ASP A 262 -4.43 3.40 -16.24
C ASP A 262 -3.17 2.61 -16.60
N TYR A 263 -3.35 1.51 -17.31
CA TYR A 263 -2.27 0.61 -17.70
C TYR A 263 -1.24 1.23 -18.64
N SER A 264 -1.52 2.36 -19.28
CA SER A 264 -0.55 3.09 -20.11
C SER A 264 0.50 3.83 -19.30
N LYS A 265 0.23 4.06 -17.99
CA LYS A 265 1.13 4.75 -17.07
C LYS A 265 2.22 3.85 -16.47
N PHE A 266 2.14 2.54 -16.67
CA PHE A 266 3.23 1.68 -16.24
C PHE A 266 4.52 2.03 -16.98
N PRO A 267 5.66 2.07 -16.28
CA PRO A 267 6.95 2.19 -16.94
C PRO A 267 7.10 1.09 -18.00
N PHE A 268 7.58 1.44 -19.19
CA PHE A 268 7.64 0.55 -20.36
C PHE A 268 8.54 -0.70 -20.13
N TYR A 269 9.39 -0.68 -19.11
CA TYR A 269 10.25 -1.81 -18.73
C TYR A 269 9.56 -2.82 -17.80
N ILE A 270 8.36 -2.51 -17.31
CA ILE A 270 7.57 -3.46 -16.50
C ILE A 270 7.01 -4.57 -17.42
N ASP A 271 7.25 -5.81 -17.01
CA ASP A 271 6.83 -6.98 -17.77
C ASP A 271 5.30 -7.06 -17.86
N THR A 272 4.80 -7.31 -19.08
CA THR A 272 3.35 -7.44 -19.35
C THR A 272 2.71 -8.58 -18.55
N LYS A 273 3.45 -9.59 -18.12
CA LYS A 273 2.97 -10.66 -17.25
C LYS A 273 2.60 -10.12 -15.86
N LEU A 274 3.40 -9.20 -15.31
CA LEU A 274 3.06 -8.53 -14.04
C LEU A 274 1.80 -7.68 -14.19
N ILE A 275 1.70 -6.92 -15.28
CA ILE A 275 0.50 -6.14 -15.60
C ILE A 275 -0.73 -7.06 -15.72
N SER A 276 -0.58 -8.25 -16.30
CA SER A 276 -1.67 -9.23 -16.41
C SER A 276 -2.10 -9.79 -15.05
N ILE A 277 -1.16 -10.01 -14.13
CA ILE A 277 -1.48 -10.40 -12.73
C ILE A 277 -2.28 -9.29 -12.05
N ILE A 278 -1.84 -8.02 -12.16
CA ILE A 278 -2.57 -6.88 -11.60
C ILE A 278 -3.98 -6.80 -12.19
N ARG A 279 -4.13 -6.90 -13.52
CA ARG A 279 -5.44 -6.90 -14.17
C ARG A 279 -6.38 -7.96 -13.60
N LYS A 280 -5.86 -9.16 -13.33
CA LYS A 280 -6.64 -10.24 -12.73
C LYS A 280 -6.95 -10.01 -11.24
N MET A 281 -6.17 -9.20 -10.53
CA MET A 281 -6.46 -8.80 -9.15
C MET A 281 -7.52 -7.70 -9.08
N VAL A 282 -7.51 -6.72 -10.00
CA VAL A 282 -8.39 -5.55 -9.96
C VAL A 282 -9.62 -5.65 -10.88
N CYS A 283 -9.91 -6.84 -11.41
CA CYS A 283 -11.11 -7.06 -12.20
C CYS A 283 -12.37 -7.27 -11.33
N SER A 284 -13.51 -7.54 -11.96
CA SER A 284 -14.76 -7.88 -11.26
C SER A 284 -14.56 -9.08 -10.32
N HIS A 285 -15.32 -9.10 -9.22
CA HIS A 285 -15.19 -10.07 -8.15
C HIS A 285 -15.16 -11.55 -8.62
N GLU A 286 -16.01 -11.90 -9.59
CA GLU A 286 -16.15 -13.27 -10.11
C GLU A 286 -14.91 -13.73 -10.88
N LYS A 287 -14.24 -12.80 -11.59
CA LYS A 287 -13.08 -13.08 -12.46
C LYS A 287 -11.75 -12.99 -11.73
N ARG A 288 -11.76 -12.45 -10.51
CA ARG A 288 -10.57 -12.24 -9.67
C ARG A 288 -9.98 -13.56 -9.20
N PHE A 289 -8.72 -13.56 -8.78
CA PHE A 289 -8.13 -14.71 -8.07
C PHE A 289 -8.99 -15.11 -6.88
N ASN A 290 -9.11 -16.42 -6.64
CA ASN A 290 -9.95 -16.94 -5.55
C ASN A 290 -9.25 -16.86 -4.19
N SER A 291 -7.92 -16.89 -4.17
CA SER A 291 -7.15 -16.90 -2.94
C SER A 291 -5.80 -16.18 -3.10
N ILE A 292 -5.18 -15.86 -1.97
CA ILE A 292 -3.79 -15.36 -1.93
C ILE A 292 -2.81 -16.41 -2.51
N ALA A 293 -3.08 -17.70 -2.29
CA ALA A 293 -2.26 -18.78 -2.84
C ALA A 293 -2.22 -18.74 -4.38
N ASP A 294 -3.35 -18.43 -5.05
CA ASP A 294 -3.41 -18.33 -6.50
C ASP A 294 -2.56 -17.14 -7.00
N VAL A 295 -2.57 -16.01 -6.29
CA VAL A 295 -1.73 -14.84 -6.60
C VAL A 295 -0.25 -15.20 -6.47
N LEU A 296 0.14 -15.84 -5.36
CA LEU A 296 1.53 -16.26 -5.12
C LEU A 296 2.00 -17.28 -6.16
N ALA A 297 1.15 -18.22 -6.57
CA ALA A 297 1.45 -19.17 -7.63
C ALA A 297 1.72 -18.46 -8.97
N ALA A 298 0.90 -17.48 -9.35
CA ALA A 298 1.10 -16.67 -10.56
C ALA A 298 2.41 -15.89 -10.51
N LEU A 299 2.78 -15.31 -9.36
CA LEU A 299 4.07 -14.63 -9.16
C LEU A 299 5.25 -15.59 -9.27
N THR A 300 5.13 -16.81 -8.73
CA THR A 300 6.20 -17.82 -8.81
C THR A 300 6.49 -18.23 -10.26
N VAL A 301 5.44 -18.36 -11.08
CA VAL A 301 5.61 -18.62 -12.52
C VAL A 301 6.33 -17.46 -13.21
N TYR A 302 6.01 -16.21 -12.87
CA TYR A 302 6.70 -15.04 -13.40
C TYR A 302 8.18 -14.99 -12.99
N GLU A 303 8.53 -15.31 -11.74
CA GLU A 303 9.89 -15.19 -11.21
C GLU A 303 10.94 -16.04 -11.93
N ARG A 304 10.52 -17.11 -12.60
CA ARG A 304 11.44 -17.93 -13.42
C ARG A 304 12.07 -17.17 -14.60
N SER A 305 11.51 -16.03 -14.96
CA SER A 305 11.96 -15.21 -16.10
C SER A 305 12.25 -13.75 -15.75
N LYS A 306 12.36 -13.42 -14.46
CA LYS A 306 12.42 -12.02 -14.01
C LYS A 306 13.66 -11.26 -14.49
N LYS A 307 13.43 -10.00 -14.83
CA LYS A 307 14.44 -8.98 -15.08
C LYS A 307 14.36 -7.94 -13.96
N ASN A 308 15.48 -7.65 -13.29
CA ASN A 308 15.53 -6.63 -12.25
C ASN A 308 15.88 -5.28 -12.84
N TRP A 309 14.88 -4.43 -13.06
CA TRP A 309 15.05 -3.07 -13.53
C TRP A 309 15.02 -2.07 -12.38
N THR A 310 15.94 -1.12 -12.39
CA THR A 310 15.97 0.06 -11.53
C THR A 310 16.01 1.32 -12.36
N ALA A 311 15.45 2.40 -11.86
CA ALA A 311 15.56 3.74 -12.46
C ALA A 311 16.19 4.68 -11.42
N ASP A 312 17.26 5.37 -11.78
CA ASP A 312 17.85 6.38 -10.92
C ASP A 312 17.07 7.72 -10.95
N LYS A 313 17.48 8.68 -10.12
CA LYS A 313 16.86 10.01 -10.05
C LYS A 313 16.97 10.82 -11.36
N TYR A 314 17.89 10.48 -12.23
CA TYR A 314 18.07 11.08 -13.55
C TYR A 314 17.29 10.34 -14.63
N GLY A 315 16.62 9.26 -14.26
CA GLY A 315 15.84 8.43 -15.17
C GLY A 315 16.66 7.45 -16.00
N ASN A 316 17.94 7.24 -15.71
CA ASN A 316 18.70 6.15 -16.33
C ASN A 316 18.13 4.81 -15.84
N LEU A 317 18.11 3.82 -16.73
CA LEU A 317 17.62 2.48 -16.41
C LEU A 317 18.80 1.52 -16.28
N THR A 318 18.79 0.71 -15.22
CA THR A 318 19.76 -0.37 -15.04
C THR A 318 19.03 -1.70 -14.91
N LEU A 319 19.46 -2.69 -15.70
CA LEU A 319 19.08 -4.10 -15.56
C LEU A 319 20.23 -4.81 -14.85
N GLU A 320 19.98 -5.22 -13.61
CA GLU A 320 21.00 -5.78 -12.74
C GLU A 320 21.11 -7.30 -12.89
N GLN A 321 22.35 -7.78 -12.85
CA GLN A 321 22.73 -9.20 -12.79
C GLN A 321 22.02 -10.13 -13.80
N PHE A 322 21.65 -9.60 -14.96
CA PHE A 322 21.02 -10.41 -15.98
C PHE A 322 22.08 -11.25 -16.73
N LYS A 323 22.01 -12.58 -16.56
CA LYS A 323 22.99 -13.53 -17.14
C LYS A 323 24.45 -13.14 -16.83
N GLY A 324 24.73 -12.71 -15.59
CA GLY A 324 26.08 -12.35 -15.12
C GLY A 324 26.59 -10.98 -15.59
N LYS A 325 25.71 -10.13 -16.08
CA LYS A 325 26.05 -8.76 -16.52
C LYS A 325 25.00 -7.77 -16.01
N ASP A 326 25.47 -6.53 -15.78
CA ASP A 326 24.58 -5.38 -15.67
C ASP A 326 24.49 -4.68 -17.02
N TYR A 327 23.30 -4.18 -17.34
CA TYR A 327 23.06 -3.36 -18.53
C TYR A 327 22.50 -2.02 -18.11
N GLN A 328 22.88 -0.94 -18.83
CA GLN A 328 22.40 0.40 -18.52
C GLN A 328 21.94 1.11 -19.80
N ILE A 329 20.83 1.84 -19.67
CA ILE A 329 20.38 2.80 -20.69
C ILE A 329 20.53 4.18 -20.05
N VAL A 330 21.41 5.00 -20.61
CA VAL A 330 21.82 6.29 -20.05
C VAL A 330 21.72 7.40 -21.09
N LEU A 331 21.30 8.60 -20.68
CA LEU A 331 21.27 9.79 -21.54
C LEU A 331 22.68 10.39 -21.63
N GLU A 332 23.32 10.31 -22.79
CA GLU A 332 24.63 10.88 -23.09
C GLU A 332 24.70 11.31 -24.55
N ARG A 333 25.53 12.31 -24.87
CA ARG A 333 25.80 12.76 -26.24
C ARG A 333 24.53 13.12 -27.03
N GLY A 334 23.54 13.70 -26.37
CA GLY A 334 22.28 14.12 -27.01
C GLY A 334 21.28 13.00 -27.30
N GLY A 335 21.52 11.78 -26.80
CA GLY A 335 20.60 10.66 -26.95
C GLY A 335 20.85 9.54 -25.95
N TYR A 336 20.22 8.39 -26.14
CA TYR A 336 20.31 7.27 -25.22
C TYR A 336 21.33 6.24 -25.71
N LEU A 337 22.27 5.88 -24.83
CA LEU A 337 23.27 4.85 -25.06
C LEU A 337 22.96 3.59 -24.29
N ILE A 338 23.29 2.43 -24.85
CA ILE A 338 23.20 1.13 -24.17
C ILE A 338 24.63 0.72 -23.76
N LYS A 339 24.80 0.53 -22.46
CA LYS A 339 26.06 0.11 -21.85
C LYS A 339 25.90 -1.22 -21.14
N HIS A 340 27.01 -1.94 -20.95
CA HIS A 340 27.06 -3.12 -20.12
C HIS A 340 28.34 -3.17 -19.29
N ARG A 341 28.32 -3.95 -18.20
CA ARG A 341 29.51 -4.31 -17.44
C ARG A 341 29.40 -5.75 -16.92
N ARG A 342 30.53 -6.37 -16.66
CA ARG A 342 30.64 -7.53 -15.78
C ARG A 342 30.93 -7.03 -14.36
N CYS A 343 30.64 -7.85 -13.36
CA CYS A 343 30.78 -7.51 -11.93
C CYS A 343 32.01 -6.63 -11.65
N SER A 344 31.83 -5.54 -10.91
CA SER A 344 32.89 -4.59 -10.48
C SER A 344 33.68 -3.86 -11.58
N GLN A 345 33.29 -3.94 -12.84
CA GLN A 345 33.93 -3.20 -13.95
C GLN A 345 33.16 -1.91 -14.26
N ASN A 346 33.79 -1.02 -15.01
CA ASN A 346 33.14 0.17 -15.54
C ASN A 346 32.13 -0.20 -16.63
N PHE A 347 31.10 0.61 -16.80
CA PHE A 347 30.15 0.47 -17.88
C PHE A 347 30.77 0.86 -19.21
N LEU A 348 30.73 -0.01 -20.18
CA LEU A 348 31.18 0.20 -21.55
C LEU A 348 30.00 0.13 -22.52
N GLN A 349 30.01 0.93 -23.58
CA GLN A 349 29.01 0.87 -24.62
C GLN A 349 29.03 -0.53 -25.27
N ILE A 350 27.86 -1.08 -25.56
CA ILE A 350 27.77 -2.37 -26.28
C ILE A 350 28.24 -2.16 -27.72
N PRO A 351 29.18 -2.97 -28.21
CA PRO A 351 29.62 -2.90 -29.60
C PRO A 351 28.44 -2.99 -30.58
N ASN A 352 28.55 -2.26 -31.69
CA ASN A 352 27.53 -2.19 -32.73
C ASN A 352 26.16 -1.61 -32.28
N THR A 353 26.13 -0.81 -31.18
CA THR A 353 25.00 -0.02 -30.82
C THR A 353 25.27 1.46 -31.07
N GLY A 354 24.27 2.18 -31.59
CA GLY A 354 24.31 3.63 -31.81
C GLY A 354 23.82 4.45 -30.64
N VAL A 355 23.51 5.70 -30.94
CA VAL A 355 22.74 6.61 -30.08
C VAL A 355 21.28 6.51 -30.47
N TYR A 356 20.39 6.41 -29.53
CA TYR A 356 18.94 6.28 -29.73
C TYR A 356 18.21 7.57 -29.35
N ASP A 357 17.21 7.95 -30.12
CA ASP A 357 16.43 9.18 -29.91
C ASP A 357 15.51 9.08 -28.70
N SER A 358 15.17 7.88 -28.26
CA SER A 358 14.32 7.66 -27.09
C SER A 358 14.81 6.50 -26.23
N LYS A 359 14.46 6.57 -24.93
CA LYS A 359 14.76 5.52 -23.97
C LYS A 359 14.06 4.20 -24.33
N GLU A 360 12.85 4.27 -24.86
CA GLU A 360 12.06 3.13 -25.35
C GLU A 360 12.72 2.45 -26.54
N ALA A 361 13.31 3.23 -27.46
CA ALA A 361 14.05 2.67 -28.60
C ALA A 361 15.29 1.92 -28.13
N ALA A 362 16.07 2.52 -27.23
CA ALA A 362 17.23 1.86 -26.61
C ALA A 362 16.82 0.59 -25.85
N TYR A 363 15.70 0.63 -25.10
CA TYR A 363 15.19 -0.54 -24.40
C TYR A 363 14.78 -1.69 -25.33
N LYS A 364 14.08 -1.39 -26.42
CA LYS A 364 13.70 -2.39 -27.43
C LYS A 364 14.94 -3.07 -28.02
N GLU A 365 15.95 -2.30 -28.38
CA GLU A 365 17.21 -2.84 -28.94
C GLU A 365 17.95 -3.65 -27.88
N LEU A 366 18.06 -3.18 -26.63
CA LEU A 366 18.67 -3.98 -25.56
C LEU A 366 17.96 -5.32 -25.39
N ASN A 367 16.62 -5.34 -25.38
CA ASN A 367 15.88 -6.60 -25.29
C ASN A 367 16.17 -7.52 -26.49
N ARG A 368 16.31 -6.99 -27.71
CA ARG A 368 16.72 -7.77 -28.89
C ARG A 368 18.08 -8.40 -28.70
N ILE A 369 19.05 -7.64 -28.17
CA ILE A 369 20.43 -8.12 -27.93
C ILE A 369 20.47 -9.24 -26.89
N ILE A 370 19.76 -9.04 -25.73
CA ILE A 370 19.82 -10.02 -24.63
C ILE A 370 18.93 -11.25 -24.85
N SER A 371 17.98 -11.18 -25.78
CA SER A 371 17.12 -12.32 -26.17
C SER A 371 17.79 -13.25 -27.18
N LYS A 372 18.79 -12.77 -27.93
CA LYS A 372 19.54 -13.56 -28.89
C LYS A 372 20.66 -14.40 -28.26
N LYS A 373 20.92 -14.21 -26.99
CA LYS A 373 21.90 -14.92 -26.16
C LYS A 373 21.22 -15.82 -25.14
#